data_1b92bdc7a0f1ad230ea5c6ddf78f1d23
#
_entry.id   1b92bdc7a0f1ad230ea5c6ddf78f1d23
#
_cell.length_a   1.000
_cell.length_b   1.000
_cell.length_c   1.000
_cell.angle_alpha   90.00
_cell.angle_beta   90.00
_cell.angle_gamma   90.00
#
_symmetry.space_group_name_H-M   'P 1'
#
loop_
_entity.id
_entity.type
_entity.pdbx_description
1 polymer ?
#
loop_
_entity_poly.entity_id
_entity_poly.type
_entity_poly.pdbx_seq_one_letter_code
_entity_poly.pdbx_strand_id
1 'polypeptide(L)'
;MSEKTNENSRRSFLTKFAKGVVGASLAPTIITAADRKRNLESLRRDEQQYAANDQIQIALIGAGGMGTADANTAITVPGVKLIAACDLYDGRLEDAKRKWGSDISTTRDYREILNRKDIDAVIIGTPDHWHKDIAVAAMNAGKSVYCEKPMVHDISEGPAMVAAQNKNKVVFEVGSQGLSSLGNEKAKELLKDGAIGKLNYAEGFWARMSPTGAWQYPIPADASPKTVDWERYLSNTNKRAFDATRFFRWRNYRDYGTGVSGDLFV
;
A
#
# COMPACT_ATOMS: atom_id res chain seq x y z
N MET A 1 9.41 43.64 -9.31
CA MET A 1 8.26 42.88 -8.86
C MET A 1 8.79 41.49 -8.54
N SER A 2 8.90 41.17 -7.24
CA SER A 2 9.45 39.90 -6.75
C SER A 2 8.34 38.86 -6.76
N GLU A 3 8.48 37.83 -7.56
CA GLU A 3 7.64 36.63 -7.48
C GLU A 3 7.88 35.91 -6.17
N LYS A 4 6.92 35.97 -5.26
CA LYS A 4 6.86 35.09 -4.10
C LYS A 4 6.58 33.68 -4.60
N THR A 5 7.61 32.85 -4.66
CA THR A 5 7.45 31.40 -4.85
C THR A 5 6.60 30.84 -3.71
N ASN A 6 5.46 30.31 -4.06
CA ASN A 6 4.51 29.70 -3.13
C ASN A 6 5.16 28.44 -2.53
N GLU A 7 5.65 28.51 -1.28
CA GLU A 7 6.35 27.41 -0.57
C GLU A 7 5.45 26.19 -0.27
N ASN A 8 4.15 26.28 -0.58
CA ASN A 8 3.15 25.25 -0.29
C ASN A 8 2.70 24.46 -1.52
N SER A 9 3.52 24.32 -2.56
CA SER A 9 3.18 23.50 -3.72
C SER A 9 3.20 22.00 -3.37
N ARG A 10 2.38 21.17 -4.08
CA ARG A 10 2.37 19.69 -3.98
C ARG A 10 3.80 19.11 -3.99
N ARG A 11 4.68 19.68 -4.81
CA ARG A 11 6.08 19.30 -4.92
C ARG A 11 6.86 19.61 -3.62
N SER A 12 6.57 20.74 -2.98
CA SER A 12 7.19 21.14 -1.70
C SER A 12 6.75 20.21 -0.57
N PHE A 13 5.48 19.80 -0.54
CA PHE A 13 4.97 18.84 0.45
C PHE A 13 5.63 17.46 0.28
N LEU A 14 5.66 16.91 -0.93
CA LEU A 14 6.31 15.62 -1.22
C LEU A 14 7.81 15.67 -0.91
N THR A 15 8.47 16.80 -1.20
CA THR A 15 9.89 17.00 -0.87
C THR A 15 10.11 17.12 0.64
N LYS A 16 9.20 17.78 1.38
CA LYS A 16 9.27 17.88 2.84
C LYS A 16 8.98 16.53 3.49
N PHE A 17 8.05 15.77 2.95
CA PHE A 17 7.75 14.40 3.40
C PHE A 17 8.93 13.46 3.12
N ALA A 18 9.48 13.46 1.92
CA ALA A 18 10.67 12.71 1.56
C ALA A 18 11.92 13.12 2.38
N LYS A 19 12.11 14.42 2.63
CA LYS A 19 13.19 14.91 3.50
C LYS A 19 12.99 14.52 4.96
N GLY A 20 11.76 14.44 5.44
CA GLY A 20 11.42 13.90 6.76
C GLY A 20 11.80 12.42 6.90
N VAL A 21 11.55 11.62 5.86
CA VAL A 21 11.87 10.19 5.81
C VAL A 21 13.37 9.95 5.55
N VAL A 22 13.99 10.70 4.65
CA VAL A 22 15.44 10.57 4.33
C VAL A 22 16.31 11.16 5.43
N GLY A 23 15.87 12.22 6.11
CA GLY A 23 16.56 12.76 7.28
C GLY A 23 16.62 11.79 8.45
N ALA A 24 15.62 10.90 8.58
CA ALA A 24 15.60 9.84 9.58
C ALA A 24 16.57 8.68 9.26
N SER A 25 17.00 8.53 8.01
CA SER A 25 17.94 7.46 7.59
C SER A 25 19.42 7.86 7.65
N LEU A 26 19.74 9.15 7.77
CA LEU A 26 21.13 9.65 7.75
C LEU A 26 21.65 10.14 9.10
N ALA A 27 20.80 10.30 10.10
CA ALA A 27 21.22 10.51 11.49
C ALA A 27 20.33 9.64 12.37
N PRO A 28 20.87 8.97 13.39
CA PRO A 28 20.05 8.27 14.39
C PRO A 28 19.41 9.32 15.32
N THR A 29 18.58 10.18 14.77
CA THR A 29 17.71 11.02 15.56
C THR A 29 16.60 10.12 16.06
N ILE A 30 16.65 9.85 17.35
CA ILE A 30 15.63 9.13 18.08
C ILE A 30 14.35 9.95 17.99
N ILE A 31 13.51 9.68 16.99
CA ILE A 31 12.13 10.16 17.00
C ILE A 31 11.44 9.34 18.07
N THR A 32 11.20 9.93 19.22
CA THR A 32 10.53 9.26 20.33
C THR A 32 9.07 8.95 19.95
N ALA A 33 8.45 7.96 20.60
CA ALA A 33 7.02 7.69 20.45
C ALA A 33 6.18 8.95 20.73
N ALA A 34 6.66 9.83 21.62
CA ALA A 34 6.06 11.13 21.92
C ALA A 34 6.17 12.11 20.74
N ASP A 35 7.28 12.13 20.01
CA ASP A 35 7.46 12.98 18.83
C ASP A 35 6.60 12.52 17.65
N ARG A 36 6.48 11.19 17.45
CA ARG A 36 5.53 10.64 16.46
C ARG A 36 4.09 10.94 16.84
N LYS A 37 3.73 10.79 18.12
CA LYS A 37 2.40 11.15 18.59
C LYS A 37 2.09 12.63 18.38
N ARG A 38 3.04 13.53 18.71
CA ARG A 38 2.90 14.97 18.42
C ARG A 38 2.79 15.25 16.93
N ASN A 39 3.58 14.58 16.09
CA ASN A 39 3.50 14.75 14.64
C ASN A 39 2.15 14.25 14.08
N LEU A 40 1.63 13.12 14.57
CA LEU A 40 0.28 12.64 14.23
C LEU A 40 -0.81 13.56 14.75
N GLU A 41 -0.66 14.12 15.97
CA GLU A 41 -1.60 15.08 16.53
C GLU A 41 -1.52 16.44 15.83
N SER A 42 -0.33 16.87 15.40
CA SER A 42 -0.18 18.09 14.59
C SER A 42 -0.82 17.93 13.21
N LEU A 43 -0.66 16.75 12.58
CA LEU A 43 -1.34 16.44 11.32
C LEU A 43 -2.87 16.38 11.46
N ARG A 44 -3.38 16.00 12.65
CA ARG A 44 -4.82 15.97 12.95
C ARG A 44 -5.39 17.32 13.36
N ARG A 45 -4.58 18.25 13.87
CA ARG A 45 -5.04 19.56 14.37
C ARG A 45 -5.16 20.61 13.29
N ASP A 46 -4.50 20.44 12.16
CA ASP A 46 -4.66 21.33 11.03
C ASP A 46 -5.92 20.95 10.25
N GLU A 47 -7.09 21.38 10.74
CA GLU A 47 -8.31 21.55 9.92
C GLU A 47 -8.10 22.69 8.89
N GLN A 48 -6.92 22.81 8.32
CA GLN A 48 -6.67 23.72 7.23
C GLN A 48 -7.50 23.21 6.04
N GLN A 49 -8.38 24.04 5.54
CA GLN A 49 -9.00 23.83 4.24
C GLN A 49 -7.90 23.85 3.20
N TYR A 50 -7.44 22.68 2.81
CA TYR A 50 -6.51 22.55 1.70
C TYR A 50 -7.20 23.02 0.44
N ALA A 51 -6.61 24.01 -0.26
CA ALA A 51 -7.11 24.38 -1.56
C ALA A 51 -7.12 23.15 -2.48
N ALA A 52 -8.05 23.11 -3.43
CA ALA A 52 -8.18 21.96 -4.32
C ALA A 52 -6.86 21.56 -5.01
N ASN A 53 -5.98 22.54 -5.24
CA ASN A 53 -4.65 22.34 -5.82
C ASN A 53 -3.58 21.83 -4.83
N ASP A 54 -3.86 21.84 -3.52
CA ASP A 54 -2.94 21.38 -2.48
C ASP A 54 -3.32 19.98 -1.95
N GLN A 55 -4.40 19.39 -2.47
CA GLN A 55 -4.81 18.03 -2.15
C GLN A 55 -3.95 17.00 -2.88
N ILE A 56 -3.59 15.93 -2.16
CA ILE A 56 -2.97 14.74 -2.75
C ILE A 56 -4.08 13.79 -3.18
N GLN A 57 -4.18 13.53 -4.46
CA GLN A 57 -5.17 12.62 -5.02
C GLN A 57 -4.57 11.23 -5.18
N ILE A 58 -5.17 10.26 -4.51
CA ILE A 58 -4.71 8.88 -4.53
C ILE A 58 -5.72 7.96 -5.21
N ALA A 59 -5.22 6.83 -5.70
CA ALA A 59 -6.06 5.74 -6.18
C ALA A 59 -5.67 4.42 -5.52
N LEU A 60 -6.66 3.54 -5.38
CA LEU A 60 -6.50 2.19 -4.87
C LEU A 60 -6.49 1.20 -6.04
N ILE A 61 -5.49 0.31 -6.08
CA ILE A 61 -5.41 -0.81 -7.01
C ILE A 61 -5.39 -2.11 -6.19
N GLY A 62 -6.48 -2.88 -6.28
CA GLY A 62 -6.75 -4.02 -5.41
C GLY A 62 -7.62 -3.62 -4.20
N ALA A 63 -8.93 -3.52 -4.43
CA ALA A 63 -9.92 -3.10 -3.43
C ALA A 63 -10.38 -4.26 -2.51
N GLY A 64 -9.48 -5.20 -2.23
CA GLY A 64 -9.68 -6.26 -1.24
C GLY A 64 -9.61 -5.73 0.20
N GLY A 65 -9.62 -6.65 1.18
CA GLY A 65 -9.64 -6.30 2.60
C GLY A 65 -8.50 -5.37 3.02
N MET A 66 -7.24 -5.75 2.69
CA MET A 66 -6.06 -4.95 3.05
C MET A 66 -6.02 -3.62 2.31
N GLY A 67 -6.12 -3.62 0.98
CA GLY A 67 -6.10 -2.37 0.22
C GLY A 67 -7.19 -1.39 0.65
N THR A 68 -8.38 -1.90 1.01
CA THR A 68 -9.46 -1.08 1.60
C THR A 68 -9.06 -0.50 2.96
N ALA A 69 -8.37 -1.26 3.81
CA ALA A 69 -7.89 -0.78 5.11
C ALA A 69 -6.83 0.31 4.94
N ASP A 70 -5.88 0.11 4.02
CA ASP A 70 -4.83 1.08 3.71
C ASP A 70 -5.41 2.38 3.15
N ALA A 71 -6.36 2.28 2.21
CA ALA A 71 -7.04 3.46 1.66
C ALA A 71 -7.81 4.23 2.75
N ASN A 72 -8.52 3.52 3.65
CA ASN A 72 -9.20 4.16 4.77
C ASN A 72 -8.23 4.87 5.71
N THR A 73 -7.06 4.29 5.95
CA THR A 73 -6.01 4.93 6.76
C THR A 73 -5.44 6.16 6.05
N ALA A 74 -5.14 6.05 4.76
CA ALA A 74 -4.58 7.15 3.99
C ALA A 74 -5.48 8.38 3.95
N ILE A 75 -6.79 8.21 3.78
CA ILE A 75 -7.74 9.33 3.74
C ILE A 75 -7.99 9.99 5.10
N THR A 76 -7.47 9.42 6.21
CA THR A 76 -7.48 10.12 7.51
C THR A 76 -6.45 11.25 7.58
N VAL A 77 -5.48 11.26 6.65
CA VAL A 77 -4.47 12.31 6.57
C VAL A 77 -5.11 13.55 5.91
N PRO A 78 -5.08 14.71 6.57
CA PRO A 78 -5.62 15.94 6.01
C PRO A 78 -5.02 16.26 4.64
N GLY A 79 -5.85 16.63 3.67
CA GLY A 79 -5.44 16.93 2.30
C GLY A 79 -5.27 15.72 1.39
N VAL A 80 -5.49 14.49 1.87
CA VAL A 80 -5.49 13.28 1.03
C VAL A 80 -6.91 12.92 0.59
N LYS A 81 -7.10 12.66 -0.69
CA LYS A 81 -8.39 12.28 -1.28
C LYS A 81 -8.26 11.03 -2.14
N LEU A 82 -9.05 10.01 -1.84
CA LEU A 82 -9.21 8.84 -2.71
C LEU A 82 -10.21 9.18 -3.83
N ILE A 83 -9.78 9.11 -5.08
CA ILE A 83 -10.60 9.50 -6.23
C ILE A 83 -10.86 8.38 -7.23
N ALA A 84 -10.17 7.27 -7.10
CA ALA A 84 -10.34 6.12 -7.99
C ALA A 84 -10.04 4.79 -7.28
N ALA A 85 -10.70 3.73 -7.73
CA ALA A 85 -10.43 2.36 -7.31
C ALA A 85 -10.40 1.40 -8.50
N CYS A 86 -9.49 0.44 -8.46
CA CYS A 86 -9.35 -0.62 -9.45
C CYS A 86 -9.40 -1.99 -8.77
N ASP A 87 -10.22 -2.88 -9.29
CA ASP A 87 -10.22 -4.30 -8.91
C ASP A 87 -10.73 -5.14 -10.08
N LEU A 88 -10.37 -6.41 -10.11
CA LEU A 88 -10.81 -7.33 -11.17
C LEU A 88 -12.16 -8.00 -10.87
N TYR A 89 -12.74 -7.75 -9.69
CA TYR A 89 -14.05 -8.25 -9.30
C TYR A 89 -15.04 -7.09 -9.12
N ASP A 90 -16.15 -7.15 -9.84
CA ASP A 90 -17.18 -6.09 -9.85
C ASP A 90 -17.73 -5.77 -8.46
N GLY A 91 -17.99 -6.81 -7.65
CA GLY A 91 -18.52 -6.60 -6.31
C GLY A 91 -17.64 -5.70 -5.44
N ARG A 92 -16.30 -5.75 -5.59
CA ARG A 92 -15.39 -4.84 -4.89
C ARG A 92 -15.42 -3.41 -5.45
N LEU A 93 -15.69 -3.25 -6.75
CA LEU A 93 -15.85 -1.92 -7.37
C LEU A 93 -17.16 -1.27 -6.90
N GLU A 94 -18.23 -2.05 -6.76
CA GLU A 94 -19.49 -1.59 -6.17
C GLU A 94 -19.34 -1.25 -4.69
N ASP A 95 -18.61 -2.08 -3.94
CA ASP A 95 -18.27 -1.81 -2.53
C ASP A 95 -17.47 -0.51 -2.37
N ALA A 96 -16.54 -0.23 -3.28
CA ALA A 96 -15.78 1.00 -3.30
C ALA A 96 -16.70 2.22 -3.45
N LYS A 97 -17.66 2.17 -4.38
CA LYS A 97 -18.68 3.24 -4.55
C LYS A 97 -19.58 3.41 -3.33
N ARG A 98 -20.00 2.30 -2.72
CA ARG A 98 -20.80 2.36 -1.49
C ARG A 98 -20.05 2.97 -0.31
N LYS A 99 -18.75 2.67 -0.21
CA LYS A 99 -17.93 3.09 0.92
C LYS A 99 -17.42 4.52 0.80
N TRP A 100 -16.95 4.93 -0.36
CA TRP A 100 -16.28 6.21 -0.57
C TRP A 100 -17.06 7.21 -1.42
N GLY A 101 -18.28 6.86 -1.81
CA GLY A 101 -19.20 7.71 -2.57
C GLY A 101 -19.30 7.36 -4.04
N SER A 102 -20.41 7.74 -4.66
CA SER A 102 -20.68 7.45 -6.08
C SER A 102 -19.71 8.14 -7.04
N ASP A 103 -19.07 9.20 -6.59
CA ASP A 103 -18.18 10.02 -7.42
C ASP A 103 -16.81 9.41 -7.61
N ILE A 104 -16.47 8.34 -6.84
CA ILE A 104 -15.23 7.61 -7.05
C ILE A 104 -15.26 6.91 -8.40
N SER A 105 -14.25 7.12 -9.24
CA SER A 105 -14.16 6.39 -10.49
C SER A 105 -13.68 4.95 -10.25
N THR A 106 -14.27 3.99 -10.96
CA THR A 106 -13.92 2.57 -10.80
C THR A 106 -13.59 1.95 -12.15
N THR A 107 -12.60 1.06 -12.17
CA THR A 107 -12.17 0.35 -13.39
C THR A 107 -11.65 -1.05 -13.06
N ARG A 108 -11.63 -1.94 -14.04
CA ARG A 108 -10.93 -3.24 -13.97
C ARG A 108 -9.49 -3.16 -14.50
N ASP A 109 -9.08 -2.03 -15.11
CA ASP A 109 -7.74 -1.86 -15.67
C ASP A 109 -6.93 -0.81 -14.90
N TYR A 110 -5.91 -1.24 -14.15
CA TYR A 110 -5.04 -0.33 -13.43
C TYR A 110 -4.31 0.67 -14.34
N ARG A 111 -4.15 0.36 -15.64
CA ARG A 111 -3.50 1.26 -16.59
C ARG A 111 -4.32 2.52 -16.82
N GLU A 112 -5.65 2.43 -16.75
CA GLU A 112 -6.52 3.61 -16.77
C GLU A 112 -6.25 4.53 -15.59
N ILE A 113 -6.01 3.97 -14.40
CA ILE A 113 -5.58 4.72 -13.21
C ILE A 113 -4.24 5.42 -13.48
N LEU A 114 -3.25 4.69 -14.02
CA LEU A 114 -1.91 5.24 -14.23
C LEU A 114 -1.86 6.32 -15.29
N ASN A 115 -2.75 6.30 -16.28
CA ASN A 115 -2.85 7.30 -17.33
C ASN A 115 -3.47 8.64 -16.84
N ARG A 116 -4.11 8.67 -15.69
CA ARG A 116 -4.72 9.87 -15.12
C ARG A 116 -3.67 10.82 -14.58
N LYS A 117 -3.70 12.07 -15.01
CA LYS A 117 -2.77 13.12 -14.57
C LYS A 117 -3.14 13.73 -13.22
N ASP A 118 -4.39 13.56 -12.80
CA ASP A 118 -4.92 14.05 -11.53
C ASP A 118 -4.66 13.10 -10.34
N ILE A 119 -4.05 11.94 -10.57
CA ILE A 119 -3.62 11.02 -9.52
C ILE A 119 -2.12 11.23 -9.22
N ASP A 120 -1.80 11.51 -7.96
CA ASP A 120 -0.44 11.74 -7.48
C ASP A 120 0.24 10.45 -6.98
N ALA A 121 -0.54 9.56 -6.34
CA ALA A 121 -0.02 8.33 -5.78
C ALA A 121 -1.03 7.18 -5.88
N VAL A 122 -0.52 5.95 -5.80
CA VAL A 122 -1.34 4.74 -5.79
C VAL A 122 -1.04 3.87 -4.58
N ILE A 123 -2.09 3.25 -4.04
CA ILE A 123 -2.00 2.16 -3.08
C ILE A 123 -2.20 0.85 -3.85
N ILE A 124 -1.28 -0.09 -3.71
CA ILE A 124 -1.33 -1.41 -4.35
C ILE A 124 -1.58 -2.46 -3.27
N GLY A 125 -2.80 -3.00 -3.23
CA GLY A 125 -3.24 -4.07 -2.32
C GLY A 125 -3.72 -5.31 -3.09
N THR A 126 -3.07 -5.61 -4.20
CA THR A 126 -3.34 -6.78 -5.07
C THR A 126 -2.73 -8.06 -4.48
N PRO A 127 -2.97 -9.24 -5.04
CA PRO A 127 -2.14 -10.42 -4.79
C PRO A 127 -0.68 -10.21 -5.19
N ASP A 128 0.23 -10.95 -4.53
CA ASP A 128 1.68 -10.73 -4.59
C ASP A 128 2.25 -10.72 -6.02
N HIS A 129 1.76 -11.62 -6.87
CA HIS A 129 2.24 -11.76 -8.26
C HIS A 129 1.99 -10.52 -9.15
N TRP A 130 1.18 -9.56 -8.69
CA TRP A 130 0.93 -8.31 -9.38
C TRP A 130 1.76 -7.14 -8.88
N HIS A 131 2.37 -7.24 -7.69
CA HIS A 131 3.03 -6.12 -7.03
C HIS A 131 4.09 -5.47 -7.92
N LYS A 132 5.02 -6.26 -8.46
CA LYS A 132 6.12 -5.75 -9.28
C LYS A 132 5.62 -5.05 -10.55
N ASP A 133 4.72 -5.69 -11.30
CA ASP A 133 4.28 -5.14 -12.58
C ASP A 133 3.53 -3.82 -12.42
N ILE A 134 2.62 -3.75 -11.44
CA ILE A 134 1.85 -2.53 -11.17
C ILE A 134 2.74 -1.43 -10.59
N ALA A 135 3.61 -1.75 -9.62
CA ALA A 135 4.45 -0.75 -8.98
C ALA A 135 5.47 -0.16 -9.94
N VAL A 136 6.14 -0.99 -10.76
CA VAL A 136 7.06 -0.51 -11.79
C VAL A 136 6.34 0.38 -12.81
N ALA A 137 5.15 -0.04 -13.27
CA ALA A 137 4.35 0.77 -14.18
C ALA A 137 3.92 2.10 -13.56
N ALA A 138 3.50 2.10 -12.29
CA ALA A 138 3.10 3.31 -11.57
C ALA A 138 4.27 4.29 -11.39
N MET A 139 5.43 3.79 -10.98
CA MET A 139 6.64 4.61 -10.85
C MET A 139 7.09 5.19 -12.19
N ASN A 140 7.01 4.41 -13.29
CA ASN A 140 7.31 4.90 -14.63
C ASN A 140 6.28 5.93 -15.14
N ALA A 141 5.05 5.90 -14.64
CA ALA A 141 4.04 6.93 -14.88
C ALA A 141 4.20 8.16 -13.97
N GLY A 142 5.26 8.22 -13.16
CA GLY A 142 5.55 9.32 -12.25
C GLY A 142 4.70 9.35 -10.98
N LYS A 143 4.03 8.23 -10.64
CA LYS A 143 3.20 8.11 -9.44
C LYS A 143 4.04 7.65 -8.25
N SER A 144 3.79 8.25 -7.08
CA SER A 144 4.26 7.67 -5.82
C SER A 144 3.48 6.40 -5.49
N VAL A 145 4.11 5.45 -4.81
CA VAL A 145 3.55 4.12 -4.60
C VAL A 145 3.66 3.71 -3.13
N TYR A 146 2.54 3.30 -2.57
CA TYR A 146 2.49 2.43 -1.39
C TYR A 146 2.12 1.03 -1.90
N CYS A 147 2.99 0.04 -1.71
CA CYS A 147 2.75 -1.32 -2.14
C CYS A 147 2.69 -2.24 -0.94
N GLU A 148 1.62 -3.02 -0.81
CA GLU A 148 1.50 -4.02 0.24
C GLU A 148 2.67 -5.01 0.20
N LYS A 149 2.97 -5.55 1.36
CA LYS A 149 3.97 -6.61 1.53
C LYS A 149 3.40 -7.96 1.03
N PRO A 150 4.24 -8.87 0.56
CA PRO A 150 5.68 -8.72 0.28
C PRO A 150 5.91 -7.80 -0.92
N MET A 151 7.04 -7.11 -0.94
CA MET A 151 7.38 -6.17 -2.02
C MET A 151 7.30 -6.83 -3.41
N VAL A 152 7.68 -8.09 -3.50
CA VAL A 152 7.74 -8.88 -4.73
C VAL A 152 7.25 -10.31 -4.48
N HIS A 153 6.78 -10.97 -5.54
CA HIS A 153 6.40 -12.38 -5.49
C HIS A 153 7.64 -13.31 -5.63
N ASP A 154 8.59 -12.91 -6.48
CA ASP A 154 9.87 -13.59 -6.65
C ASP A 154 11.04 -12.63 -6.39
N ILE A 155 12.09 -13.11 -5.72
CA ILE A 155 13.24 -12.29 -5.34
C ILE A 155 13.92 -11.63 -6.55
N SER A 156 13.88 -12.27 -7.71
CA SER A 156 14.44 -11.74 -8.96
C SER A 156 13.73 -10.47 -9.48
N GLU A 157 12.55 -10.18 -8.99
CA GLU A 157 11.77 -8.99 -9.35
C GLU A 157 12.25 -7.72 -8.64
N GLY A 158 12.90 -7.87 -7.48
CA GLY A 158 13.35 -6.76 -6.64
C GLY A 158 14.23 -5.75 -7.36
N PRO A 159 15.25 -6.15 -8.12
CA PRO A 159 16.10 -5.21 -8.86
C PRO A 159 15.33 -4.27 -9.80
N ALA A 160 14.25 -4.75 -10.45
CA ALA A 160 13.42 -3.93 -11.32
C ALA A 160 12.65 -2.86 -10.54
N MET A 161 12.16 -3.17 -9.34
CA MET A 161 11.49 -2.24 -8.44
C MET A 161 12.44 -1.10 -8.01
N VAL A 162 13.63 -1.48 -7.54
CA VAL A 162 14.66 -0.52 -7.12
C VAL A 162 15.12 0.37 -8.27
N ALA A 163 15.31 -0.23 -9.46
CA ALA A 163 15.71 0.52 -10.66
C ALA A 163 14.64 1.54 -11.09
N ALA A 164 13.36 1.15 -11.05
CA ALA A 164 12.25 2.03 -11.39
C ALA A 164 12.14 3.21 -10.42
N GLN A 165 12.26 2.97 -9.11
CA GLN A 165 12.24 4.00 -8.09
C GLN A 165 13.41 4.97 -8.26
N ASN A 166 14.63 4.47 -8.42
CA ASN A 166 15.84 5.29 -8.59
C ASN A 166 15.79 6.16 -9.85
N LYS A 167 15.27 5.60 -10.96
CA LYS A 167 15.12 6.30 -12.23
C LYS A 167 14.12 7.44 -12.15
N ASN A 168 12.96 7.19 -11.55
CA ASN A 168 11.85 8.14 -11.57
C ASN A 168 11.83 9.05 -10.33
N LYS A 169 12.62 8.74 -9.29
CA LYS A 169 12.76 9.52 -8.04
C LYS A 169 11.41 9.81 -7.37
N VAL A 170 10.47 8.91 -7.50
CA VAL A 170 9.18 8.94 -6.81
C VAL A 170 9.30 8.32 -5.42
N VAL A 171 8.34 8.59 -4.55
CA VAL A 171 8.27 7.92 -3.25
C VAL A 171 7.75 6.50 -3.47
N PHE A 172 8.47 5.52 -2.91
CA PHE A 172 8.04 4.13 -2.86
C PHE A 172 8.13 3.62 -1.42
N GLU A 173 7.03 3.09 -0.91
CA GLU A 173 6.89 2.55 0.45
C GLU A 173 6.37 1.12 0.38
N VAL A 174 6.97 0.22 1.16
CA VAL A 174 6.47 -1.14 1.34
C VAL A 174 5.58 -1.21 2.58
N GLY A 175 4.39 -1.75 2.43
CA GLY A 175 3.33 -1.79 3.43
C GLY A 175 3.56 -2.77 4.58
N SER A 176 4.65 -2.60 5.34
CA SER A 176 4.93 -3.36 6.56
C SER A 176 4.40 -2.61 7.78
N GLN A 177 3.08 -2.63 7.99
CA GLN A 177 2.37 -1.80 8.98
C GLN A 177 2.88 -1.98 10.40
N GLY A 178 3.35 -3.17 10.76
CA GLY A 178 3.91 -3.48 12.08
C GLY A 178 5.08 -2.56 12.47
N LEU A 179 5.87 -2.10 11.50
CA LEU A 179 6.99 -1.17 11.73
C LEU A 179 6.54 0.20 12.25
N SER A 180 5.31 0.59 12.00
CA SER A 180 4.72 1.87 12.44
C SER A 180 3.94 1.74 13.76
N SER A 181 3.94 0.56 14.40
CA SER A 181 3.25 0.32 15.67
C SER A 181 3.93 1.05 16.82
N LEU A 182 3.17 1.83 17.61
CA LEU A 182 3.66 2.48 18.82
C LEU A 182 4.19 1.47 19.85
N GLY A 183 3.61 0.27 19.92
CA GLY A 183 4.07 -0.83 20.76
C GLY A 183 5.46 -1.32 20.35
N ASN A 184 5.69 -1.50 19.06
CA ASN A 184 6.99 -1.91 18.54
C ASN A 184 8.06 -0.81 18.72
N GLU A 185 7.71 0.46 18.55
CA GLU A 185 8.62 1.58 18.86
C GLU A 185 9.01 1.58 20.35
N LYS A 186 8.04 1.37 21.25
CA LYS A 186 8.34 1.30 22.69
C LYS A 186 9.17 0.08 23.05
N ALA A 187 8.90 -1.07 22.44
CA ALA A 187 9.72 -2.27 22.65
C ALA A 187 11.16 -2.05 22.17
N LYS A 188 11.36 -1.41 21.01
CA LYS A 188 12.68 -1.05 20.49
C LYS A 188 13.44 -0.09 21.42
N GLU A 189 12.77 0.91 21.99
CA GLU A 189 13.33 1.82 22.98
C GLU A 189 13.80 1.04 24.22
N LEU A 190 12.93 0.20 24.80
CA LEU A 190 13.25 -0.62 25.97
C LEU A 190 14.43 -1.58 25.72
N LEU A 191 14.48 -2.21 24.55
CA LEU A 191 15.61 -3.07 24.16
C LEU A 191 16.91 -2.27 24.09
N LYS A 192 16.88 -1.07 23.50
CA LYS A 192 18.03 -0.18 23.40
C LYS A 192 18.51 0.27 24.78
N ASP A 193 17.59 0.53 25.69
CA ASP A 193 17.88 0.96 27.06
C ASP A 193 18.32 -0.21 27.97
N GLY A 194 18.40 -1.42 27.43
CA GLY A 194 18.88 -2.59 28.13
C GLY A 194 17.88 -3.21 29.12
N ALA A 195 16.58 -2.95 28.98
CA ALA A 195 15.54 -3.44 29.88
C ALA A 195 15.55 -4.97 30.09
N ILE A 196 16.01 -5.74 29.11
CA ILE A 196 16.20 -7.19 29.18
C ILE A 196 17.68 -7.59 29.17
N GLY A 197 18.60 -6.64 29.35
CA GLY A 197 20.05 -6.87 29.23
C GLY A 197 20.48 -7.09 27.78
N LYS A 198 21.57 -7.87 27.61
CA LYS A 198 22.10 -8.17 26.27
C LYS A 198 21.19 -9.15 25.56
N LEU A 199 20.71 -8.76 24.36
CA LEU A 199 19.95 -9.65 23.49
C LEU A 199 20.85 -10.78 22.95
N ASN A 200 20.56 -12.02 23.34
CA ASN A 200 21.31 -13.20 22.88
C ASN A 200 20.50 -14.09 21.94
N TYR A 201 19.19 -14.03 22.03
CA TYR A 201 18.27 -14.87 21.26
C TYR A 201 16.97 -14.14 20.98
N ALA A 202 16.44 -14.30 19.79
CA ALA A 202 15.11 -13.83 19.40
C ALA A 202 14.41 -14.93 18.60
N GLU A 203 13.14 -15.17 18.89
CA GLU A 203 12.31 -16.14 18.19
C GLU A 203 11.02 -15.46 17.73
N GLY A 204 10.71 -15.63 16.44
CA GLY A 204 9.45 -15.23 15.85
C GLY A 204 8.58 -16.46 15.63
N PHE A 205 7.36 -16.42 16.12
CA PHE A 205 6.39 -17.49 15.94
C PHE A 205 5.09 -16.93 15.37
N TRP A 206 4.60 -17.58 14.30
CA TRP A 206 3.30 -17.26 13.74
C TRP A 206 2.58 -18.53 13.32
N ALA A 207 1.38 -18.76 13.82
CA ALA A 207 0.53 -19.86 13.41
C ALA A 207 -0.75 -19.36 12.72
N ARG A 208 -1.03 -19.92 11.56
CA ARG A 208 -2.29 -19.76 10.83
C ARG A 208 -3.02 -21.09 10.82
N MET A 209 -3.44 -21.54 12.00
CA MET A 209 -4.17 -22.79 12.14
C MET A 209 -5.66 -22.52 12.40
N SER A 210 -6.50 -23.17 11.62
CA SER A 210 -7.94 -23.23 11.85
C SER A 210 -8.47 -24.59 11.38
N PRO A 211 -9.65 -25.03 11.83
CA PRO A 211 -10.25 -26.29 11.37
C PRO A 211 -10.45 -26.36 9.85
N THR A 212 -10.60 -25.23 9.18
CA THR A 212 -10.80 -25.12 7.74
C THR A 212 -9.55 -24.79 6.95
N GLY A 213 -8.41 -24.56 7.61
CA GLY A 213 -7.15 -24.13 7.00
C GLY A 213 -6.96 -22.61 6.97
N ALA A 214 -5.76 -22.18 6.57
CA ALA A 214 -5.43 -20.77 6.49
C ALA A 214 -6.13 -20.07 5.30
N TRP A 215 -6.43 -18.76 5.47
CA TRP A 215 -6.95 -17.88 4.41
C TRP A 215 -8.22 -18.38 3.71
N GLN A 216 -9.12 -19.04 4.43
CA GLN A 216 -10.39 -19.56 3.92
C GLN A 216 -11.45 -18.45 3.89
N TYR A 217 -11.17 -17.38 3.12
CA TYR A 217 -12.11 -16.28 2.95
C TYR A 217 -13.38 -16.71 2.23
N PRO A 218 -14.55 -16.10 2.53
CA PRO A 218 -15.79 -16.35 1.81
C PRO A 218 -15.61 -16.06 0.31
N ILE A 219 -16.25 -16.91 -0.51
CA ILE A 219 -16.36 -16.70 -1.95
C ILE A 219 -17.74 -16.13 -2.21
N PRO A 220 -17.86 -14.94 -2.83
CA PRO A 220 -19.17 -14.37 -3.17
C PRO A 220 -20.00 -15.28 -4.07
N ALA A 221 -21.30 -15.31 -3.85
CA ALA A 221 -22.21 -16.20 -4.60
C ALA A 221 -22.31 -15.85 -6.10
N ASP A 222 -22.03 -14.59 -6.46
CA ASP A 222 -22.01 -14.09 -7.84
C ASP A 222 -20.66 -14.28 -8.54
N ALA A 223 -19.67 -14.88 -7.87
CA ALA A 223 -18.34 -15.12 -8.43
C ALA A 223 -18.42 -15.97 -9.71
N SER A 224 -18.09 -15.39 -10.84
CA SER A 224 -18.20 -15.99 -12.16
C SER A 224 -17.25 -15.34 -13.16
N PRO A 225 -17.02 -15.95 -14.34
CA PRO A 225 -16.24 -15.31 -15.40
C PRO A 225 -16.82 -13.98 -15.92
N LYS A 226 -18.08 -13.68 -15.59
CA LYS A 226 -18.71 -12.39 -15.96
C LYS A 226 -18.38 -11.28 -14.97
N THR A 227 -18.30 -11.63 -13.69
CA THR A 227 -18.08 -10.69 -12.59
C THR A 227 -16.61 -10.54 -12.20
N VAL A 228 -15.74 -11.47 -12.65
CA VAL A 228 -14.29 -11.47 -12.40
C VAL A 228 -13.54 -11.46 -13.74
N ASP A 229 -12.63 -10.50 -13.92
CA ASP A 229 -11.71 -10.48 -15.06
C ASP A 229 -10.57 -11.50 -14.84
N TRP A 230 -10.90 -12.76 -15.05
CA TRP A 230 -10.00 -13.88 -14.80
C TRP A 230 -8.78 -13.90 -15.73
N GLU A 231 -8.95 -13.50 -16.97
CA GLU A 231 -7.85 -13.47 -17.93
C GLU A 231 -6.77 -12.48 -17.50
N ARG A 232 -7.19 -11.27 -17.10
CA ARG A 232 -6.29 -10.26 -16.59
C ARG A 232 -5.69 -10.68 -15.25
N TYR A 233 -6.47 -11.33 -14.37
CA TYR A 233 -5.97 -11.85 -13.10
C TYR A 233 -4.77 -12.80 -13.27
N LEU A 234 -4.83 -13.71 -14.23
CA LEU A 234 -3.75 -14.64 -14.51
C LEU A 234 -2.48 -13.95 -15.00
N SER A 235 -2.59 -12.81 -15.69
CA SER A 235 -1.45 -12.06 -16.21
C SER A 235 -0.42 -12.95 -16.91
N ASN A 236 0.79 -13.00 -16.36
CA ASN A 236 1.91 -13.82 -16.79
C ASN A 236 1.97 -15.21 -16.14
N THR A 237 1.01 -15.56 -15.29
CA THR A 237 0.92 -16.91 -14.72
C THR A 237 0.35 -17.93 -15.70
N ASN A 238 0.39 -19.21 -15.35
CA ASN A 238 -0.13 -20.27 -16.19
C ASN A 238 -1.63 -20.09 -16.50
N LYS A 239 -1.99 -20.11 -17.77
CA LYS A 239 -3.36 -19.98 -18.21
C LYS A 239 -4.18 -21.22 -17.81
N ARG A 240 -5.37 -20.99 -17.27
CA ARG A 240 -6.28 -22.02 -16.79
C ARG A 240 -7.71 -21.53 -16.80
N ALA A 241 -8.67 -22.46 -16.75
CA ALA A 241 -10.09 -22.14 -16.63
C ALA A 241 -10.36 -21.33 -15.34
N PHE A 242 -11.45 -20.56 -15.34
CA PHE A 242 -11.88 -19.79 -14.18
C PHE A 242 -12.05 -20.66 -12.94
N ASP A 243 -11.50 -20.19 -11.85
CA ASP A 243 -11.59 -20.83 -10.55
C ASP A 243 -11.74 -19.74 -9.47
N ALA A 244 -12.95 -19.62 -8.93
CA ALA A 244 -13.28 -18.66 -7.90
C ALA A 244 -12.44 -18.87 -6.62
N THR A 245 -12.13 -20.13 -6.28
CA THR A 245 -11.31 -20.44 -5.11
C THR A 245 -9.90 -19.87 -5.28
N ARG A 246 -9.31 -20.00 -6.46
CA ARG A 246 -7.99 -19.43 -6.75
C ARG A 246 -8.00 -17.90 -6.72
N PHE A 247 -9.08 -17.27 -7.15
CA PHE A 247 -9.19 -15.80 -7.12
C PHE A 247 -9.36 -15.27 -5.69
N PHE A 248 -10.34 -15.78 -4.93
CA PHE A 248 -10.67 -15.24 -3.61
C PHE A 248 -9.79 -15.79 -2.48
N ARG A 249 -9.16 -16.95 -2.67
CA ARG A 249 -8.24 -17.60 -1.71
C ARG A 249 -6.83 -17.75 -2.28
N TRP A 250 -6.39 -16.77 -3.03
CA TRP A 250 -5.16 -16.76 -3.80
C TRP A 250 -3.90 -17.08 -2.97
N ARG A 251 -3.88 -16.72 -1.70
CA ARG A 251 -2.76 -17.01 -0.79
C ARG A 251 -2.47 -18.49 -0.60
N ASN A 252 -3.42 -19.36 -0.92
CA ASN A 252 -3.26 -20.81 -0.87
C ASN A 252 -2.53 -21.38 -2.11
N TYR A 253 -2.16 -20.52 -3.08
CA TYR A 253 -1.57 -20.96 -4.34
C TYR A 253 -0.25 -20.24 -4.61
N ARG A 254 0.81 -21.02 -4.88
CA ARG A 254 2.15 -20.50 -5.19
C ARG A 254 2.19 -19.63 -6.45
N ASP A 255 1.25 -19.81 -7.37
CA ASP A 255 1.15 -18.98 -8.57
C ASP A 255 0.88 -17.51 -8.24
N TYR A 256 0.31 -17.20 -7.06
CA TYR A 256 -0.21 -15.88 -6.73
C TYR A 256 0.32 -15.31 -5.42
N GLY A 257 0.82 -16.15 -4.52
CA GLY A 257 1.25 -15.76 -3.19
C GLY A 257 2.51 -16.46 -2.73
N THR A 258 3.20 -15.87 -1.76
CA THR A 258 4.50 -16.28 -1.22
C THR A 258 4.38 -17.22 -0.01
N GLY A 259 3.15 -17.61 0.35
CA GLY A 259 2.88 -18.46 1.51
C GLY A 259 3.07 -17.74 2.85
N VAL A 260 3.13 -18.53 3.93
CA VAL A 260 3.22 -17.99 5.31
C VAL A 260 4.47 -17.14 5.52
N SER A 261 5.61 -17.56 4.97
CA SER A 261 6.88 -16.84 5.15
C SER A 261 6.85 -15.45 4.52
N GLY A 262 6.39 -15.31 3.28
CA GLY A 262 6.32 -14.02 2.62
C GLY A 262 5.12 -13.17 3.04
N ASP A 263 4.02 -13.78 3.56
CA ASP A 263 2.85 -13.01 4.01
C ASP A 263 2.98 -12.52 5.47
N LEU A 264 3.71 -13.23 6.33
CA LEU A 264 3.69 -12.98 7.77
C LEU A 264 5.05 -12.64 8.41
N PHE A 265 6.17 -12.92 7.73
CA PHE A 265 7.53 -12.69 8.26
C PHE A 265 8.30 -11.59 7.51
N VAL A 266 7.60 -10.66 6.87
CA VAL A 266 8.17 -9.52 6.12
C VAL A 266 7.79 -8.18 6.73
#